data_53eab9c8a795bf1403c7f2e2bc257ff8
#
_entry.id   53eab9c8a795bf1403c7f2e2bc257ff8
#
_cell.length_a   1.000
_cell.length_b   1.000
_cell.length_c   1.000
_cell.angle_alpha   90.00
_cell.angle_beta   90.00
_cell.angle_gamma   90.00
#
_symmetry.space_group_name_H-M   'P 1'
#
loop_
_entity.id
_entity.type
_entity.pdbx_description
1 polymer ?
#
loop_
_entity_poly.entity_id
_entity_poly.type
_entity_poly.pdbx_seq_one_letter_code
_entity_poly.pdbx_strand_id
1 'polypeptide(L)'
;HSWATNNSKVTEIAEGEWETESVAYYTLSAMYRGPYSSFYFAATTPYTLVNSLSYDFRFSQLDTLRAYKRERKIKVPLTLATGVDYRLYENHHLMLDFMMRSWDENIENIAGSWNIPSSTKTQTEFLAAIGYQKDGSKAFYDKYLKRMQFRLGAWYRDWYIKDVSEYGASLGVGLPLGARGTMVDVALQGGMREASSAEWDETFFGIRLTLTGVGSWGKTNNSR
;
A
#
# COMPACT_ATOMS: atom_id res chain seq x y z
N HIS A 1 -8.51 12.90 -15.72
CA HIS A 1 -7.27 13.55 -16.15
C HIS A 1 -7.31 13.70 -17.67
N SER A 2 -7.29 14.94 -18.16
CA SER A 2 -7.20 15.31 -19.58
C SER A 2 -5.74 15.62 -19.95
N TRP A 3 -5.33 15.22 -21.13
CA TRP A 3 -4.00 15.51 -21.68
C TRP A 3 -4.12 15.92 -23.15
N ALA A 4 -3.28 16.85 -23.58
CA ALA A 4 -3.23 17.32 -24.96
C ALA A 4 -1.78 17.32 -25.47
N THR A 5 -1.58 16.81 -26.67
CA THR A 5 -0.28 16.88 -27.38
C THR A 5 -0.40 17.75 -28.61
N ASN A 6 0.53 18.70 -28.75
CA ASN A 6 0.61 19.62 -29.90
C ASN A 6 1.91 19.38 -30.65
N ASN A 7 1.85 19.02 -31.93
CA ASN A 7 3.01 18.83 -32.78
C ASN A 7 3.04 19.90 -33.89
N SER A 8 4.17 20.52 -34.13
CA SER A 8 4.36 21.79 -34.87
C SER A 8 3.97 21.81 -36.36
N LYS A 9 3.52 20.72 -36.94
CA LYS A 9 3.07 20.63 -38.33
C LYS A 9 1.64 20.16 -38.53
N VAL A 10 1.06 19.48 -37.55
CA VAL A 10 -0.34 19.03 -37.54
C VAL A 10 -0.80 19.21 -36.13
N THR A 11 -1.78 20.04 -35.89
CA THR A 11 -2.35 20.19 -34.56
C THR A 11 -3.26 18.99 -34.31
N GLU A 12 -2.69 17.92 -33.76
CA GLU A 12 -3.43 16.79 -33.27
C GLU A 12 -3.80 17.11 -31.82
N ILE A 13 -5.09 17.26 -31.54
CA ILE A 13 -5.60 17.36 -30.18
C ILE A 13 -6.15 15.98 -29.84
N ALA A 14 -5.46 15.30 -28.93
CA ALA A 14 -5.95 14.07 -28.35
C ALA A 14 -6.47 14.36 -26.93
N GLU A 15 -7.73 14.13 -26.71
CA GLU A 15 -8.37 14.28 -25.41
C GLU A 15 -8.72 12.88 -24.88
N GLY A 16 -8.19 12.52 -23.70
CA GLY A 16 -8.41 11.23 -23.08
C GLY A 16 -9.10 11.38 -21.73
N GLU A 17 -10.18 10.65 -21.53
CA GLU A 17 -10.92 10.60 -20.29
C GLU A 17 -10.87 9.18 -19.70
N TRP A 18 -10.53 9.11 -18.42
CA TRP A 18 -10.56 7.89 -17.65
C TRP A 18 -11.74 7.90 -16.70
N GLU A 19 -12.61 6.92 -16.83
CA GLU A 19 -13.74 6.73 -15.95
C GLU A 19 -13.60 5.36 -15.26
N THR A 20 -13.69 5.34 -13.94
CA THR A 20 -13.71 4.11 -13.15
C THR A 20 -15.11 3.92 -12.59
N GLU A 21 -15.72 2.79 -12.89
CA GLU A 21 -17.02 2.45 -12.33
C GLU A 21 -16.94 2.23 -10.82
N SER A 22 -18.01 2.61 -10.12
CA SER A 22 -18.14 2.36 -8.69
C SER A 22 -18.25 0.87 -8.43
N VAL A 23 -17.41 0.34 -7.54
CA VAL A 23 -17.41 -1.08 -7.19
C VAL A 23 -17.66 -1.24 -5.70
N ALA A 24 -18.59 -2.12 -5.36
CA ALA A 24 -18.84 -2.54 -4.00
C ALA A 24 -18.00 -3.81 -3.70
N TYR A 25 -17.31 -3.80 -2.58
CA TYR A 25 -16.64 -4.98 -2.03
C TYR A 25 -16.89 -5.04 -0.52
N TYR A 26 -16.75 -6.21 0.05
CA TYR A 26 -16.99 -6.44 1.47
C TYR A 26 -15.70 -6.89 2.14
N THR A 27 -15.43 -6.32 3.31
CA THR A 27 -14.35 -6.76 4.18
C THR A 27 -14.96 -7.22 5.50
N LEU A 28 -14.74 -8.48 5.83
CA LEU A 28 -15.01 -9.02 7.15
C LEU A 28 -13.72 -8.98 7.95
N SER A 29 -13.75 -8.40 9.13
CA SER A 29 -12.58 -8.38 10.02
C SER A 29 -12.98 -8.72 11.45
N ALA A 30 -12.08 -9.40 12.14
CA ALA A 30 -12.20 -9.73 13.55
C ALA A 30 -10.90 -9.41 14.26
N MET A 31 -10.99 -8.87 15.46
CA MET A 31 -9.82 -8.60 16.30
C MET A 31 -10.09 -9.11 17.71
N TYR A 32 -9.17 -9.88 18.23
CA TYR A 32 -9.10 -10.22 19.64
C TYR A 32 -7.99 -9.43 20.31
N ARG A 33 -8.26 -8.89 21.49
CA ARG A 33 -7.27 -8.18 22.29
C ARG A 33 -7.26 -8.74 23.70
N GLY A 34 -6.21 -9.47 24.03
CA GLY A 34 -5.92 -9.97 25.36
C GLY A 34 -4.91 -9.07 26.12
N PRO A 35 -4.56 -9.43 27.35
CA PRO A 35 -3.61 -8.66 28.17
C PRO A 35 -2.17 -8.71 27.65
N TYR A 36 -1.79 -9.80 26.98
CA TYR A 36 -0.43 -10.03 26.47
C TYR A 36 -0.35 -10.23 24.97
N SER A 37 -1.47 -10.45 24.31
CA SER A 37 -1.49 -10.67 22.87
C SER A 37 -2.72 -10.05 22.23
N SER A 38 -2.57 -9.54 21.04
CA SER A 38 -3.68 -9.23 20.16
C SER A 38 -3.48 -9.97 18.84
N PHE A 39 -4.60 -10.29 18.22
CA PHE A 39 -4.59 -11.04 16.99
C PHE A 39 -5.71 -10.48 16.10
N TYR A 40 -5.45 -10.35 14.84
CA TYR A 40 -6.45 -9.92 13.89
C TYR A 40 -6.53 -10.86 12.70
N PHE A 41 -7.70 -10.88 12.10
CA PHE A 41 -7.98 -11.53 10.84
C PHE A 41 -8.84 -10.61 9.99
N ALA A 42 -8.58 -10.54 8.69
CA ALA A 42 -9.40 -9.82 7.72
C ALA A 42 -9.50 -10.60 6.41
N ALA A 43 -10.70 -10.62 5.85
CA ALA A 43 -10.99 -11.23 4.56
C ALA A 43 -11.75 -10.21 3.71
N THR A 44 -11.22 -9.89 2.52
CA THR A 44 -11.88 -8.99 1.56
C THR A 44 -12.34 -9.82 0.37
N THR A 45 -13.62 -9.70 0.01
CA THR A 45 -14.20 -10.42 -1.13
C THR A 45 -13.56 -10.01 -2.44
N PRO A 46 -13.47 -10.92 -3.43
CA PRO A 46 -13.05 -10.55 -4.77
C PRO A 46 -14.03 -9.55 -5.41
N TYR A 47 -13.51 -8.66 -6.24
CA TYR A 47 -14.31 -7.68 -6.96
C TYR A 47 -13.69 -7.37 -8.32
N THR A 48 -14.50 -6.76 -9.22
CA THR A 48 -14.02 -6.40 -10.56
C THR A 48 -14.00 -4.89 -10.70
N LEU A 49 -12.83 -4.33 -10.99
CA LEU A 49 -12.68 -2.94 -11.40
C LEU A 49 -12.93 -2.84 -12.90
N VAL A 50 -13.84 -1.98 -13.31
CA VAL A 50 -14.09 -1.66 -14.70
C VAL A 50 -13.60 -0.26 -14.98
N ASN A 51 -12.57 -0.15 -15.81
CA ASN A 51 -12.03 1.11 -16.26
C ASN A 51 -12.38 1.33 -17.72
N SER A 52 -13.10 2.41 -17.99
CA SER A 52 -13.36 2.89 -19.35
C SER A 52 -12.35 3.96 -19.71
N LEU A 53 -11.75 3.83 -20.87
CA LEU A 53 -10.85 4.82 -21.44
C LEU A 53 -11.43 5.26 -22.77
N SER A 54 -11.78 6.53 -22.88
CA SER A 54 -12.23 7.16 -24.12
C SER A 54 -11.15 8.10 -24.64
N TYR A 55 -10.88 8.01 -25.93
CA TYR A 55 -10.00 8.93 -26.63
C TYR A 55 -10.76 9.60 -27.75
N ASP A 56 -10.70 10.93 -27.78
CA ASP A 56 -11.18 11.73 -28.89
C ASP A 56 -9.98 12.32 -29.64
N PHE A 57 -9.81 11.91 -30.88
CA PHE A 57 -8.77 12.45 -31.75
C PHE A 57 -9.39 13.45 -32.71
N ARG A 58 -8.92 14.68 -32.70
CA ARG A 58 -9.28 15.72 -33.66
C ARG A 58 -8.11 15.98 -34.58
N PHE A 59 -8.30 15.69 -35.87
CA PHE A 59 -7.32 16.04 -36.91
C PHE A 59 -7.73 17.36 -37.56
N SER A 60 -6.93 18.40 -37.40
CA SER A 60 -7.27 19.76 -37.82
C SER A 60 -7.50 19.97 -39.33
N GLN A 61 -7.08 19.00 -40.15
CA GLN A 61 -7.20 19.10 -41.62
C GLN A 61 -8.40 18.32 -42.21
N LEU A 62 -9.04 17.47 -41.48
CA LEU A 62 -10.07 16.55 -42.00
C LEU A 62 -11.39 16.60 -41.26
N ASP A 63 -11.49 17.40 -40.22
CA ASP A 63 -12.70 17.49 -39.34
C ASP A 63 -13.27 16.12 -38.89
N THR A 64 -12.43 15.11 -38.91
CA THR A 64 -12.78 13.73 -38.55
C THR A 64 -12.50 13.49 -37.07
N LEU A 65 -13.57 13.41 -36.30
CA LEU A 65 -13.54 12.94 -34.91
C LEU A 65 -13.49 11.40 -34.93
N ARG A 66 -12.43 10.83 -34.43
CA ARG A 66 -12.40 9.39 -34.13
C ARG A 66 -12.50 9.21 -32.64
N ALA A 67 -13.66 8.79 -32.16
CA ALA A 67 -13.85 8.35 -30.79
C ALA A 67 -13.43 6.88 -30.66
N TYR A 68 -12.57 6.60 -29.72
CA TYR A 68 -12.16 5.24 -29.38
C TYR A 68 -12.50 4.99 -27.90
N LYS A 69 -13.37 4.04 -27.64
CA LYS A 69 -13.71 3.62 -26.27
C LYS A 69 -13.15 2.21 -26.02
N ARG A 70 -12.39 2.05 -24.96
CA ARG A 70 -11.85 0.77 -24.52
C ARG A 70 -12.22 0.53 -23.06
N GLU A 71 -12.93 -0.56 -22.81
CA GLU A 71 -13.19 -1.03 -21.46
C GLU A 71 -12.12 -2.05 -21.05
N ARG A 72 -11.72 -1.97 -19.80
CA ARG A 72 -10.82 -2.93 -19.16
C ARG A 72 -11.40 -3.39 -17.84
N LYS A 73 -11.44 -4.70 -17.65
CA LYS A 73 -11.93 -5.33 -16.43
C LYS A 73 -10.78 -5.98 -15.70
N ILE A 74 -10.52 -5.53 -14.49
CA ILE A 74 -9.48 -6.08 -13.61
C ILE A 74 -10.19 -6.77 -12.45
N LYS A 75 -10.07 -8.08 -12.37
CA LYS A 75 -10.58 -8.85 -11.23
C LYS A 75 -9.56 -8.76 -10.11
N VAL A 76 -9.92 -8.11 -9.02
CA VAL A 76 -9.15 -8.11 -7.78
C VAL A 76 -9.54 -9.36 -6.98
N PRO A 77 -8.59 -10.22 -6.62
CA PRO A 77 -8.89 -11.49 -5.99
C PRO A 77 -9.26 -11.36 -4.51
N LEU A 78 -9.70 -12.47 -3.94
CA LEU A 78 -9.84 -12.62 -2.49
C LEU A 78 -8.53 -12.24 -1.81
N THR A 79 -8.62 -11.35 -0.81
CA THR A 79 -7.49 -10.98 0.04
C THR A 79 -7.74 -11.51 1.46
N LEU A 80 -6.80 -12.26 1.98
CA LEU A 80 -6.79 -12.72 3.37
C LEU A 80 -5.60 -12.06 4.07
N ALA A 81 -5.83 -11.53 5.26
CA ALA A 81 -4.77 -10.95 6.09
C ALA A 81 -4.95 -11.40 7.55
N THR A 82 -3.86 -11.71 8.22
CA THR A 82 -3.86 -12.05 9.64
C THR A 82 -2.57 -11.57 10.28
N GLY A 83 -2.64 -11.25 11.55
CA GLY A 83 -1.44 -10.86 12.30
C GLY A 83 -1.61 -11.05 13.80
N VAL A 84 -0.48 -11.10 14.45
CA VAL A 84 -0.35 -11.28 15.90
C VAL A 84 0.60 -10.22 16.43
N ASP A 85 0.21 -9.57 17.51
CA ASP A 85 1.07 -8.77 18.36
C ASP A 85 1.18 -9.47 19.72
N TYR A 86 2.37 -9.85 20.10
CA TYR A 86 2.66 -10.51 21.36
C TYR A 86 3.58 -9.65 22.22
N ARG A 87 3.13 -9.34 23.44
CA ARG A 87 3.90 -8.59 24.43
C ARG A 87 4.88 -9.54 25.14
N LEU A 88 6.17 -9.41 24.84
CA LEU A 88 7.25 -10.19 25.45
C LEU A 88 7.51 -9.73 26.90
N TYR A 89 7.55 -8.42 27.11
CA TYR A 89 7.71 -7.73 28.40
C TYR A 89 6.83 -6.49 28.42
N GLU A 90 6.83 -5.73 29.52
CA GLU A 90 5.95 -4.54 29.67
C GLU A 90 5.99 -3.56 28.51
N ASN A 91 7.16 -3.39 27.86
CA ASN A 91 7.37 -2.41 26.81
C ASN A 91 7.90 -3.03 25.50
N HIS A 92 7.87 -4.34 25.36
CA HIS A 92 8.46 -5.03 24.21
C HIS A 92 7.41 -5.88 23.51
N HIS A 93 7.27 -5.67 22.21
CA HIS A 93 6.29 -6.33 21.36
C HIS A 93 6.98 -7.07 20.22
N LEU A 94 6.51 -8.25 19.93
CA LEU A 94 6.83 -9.01 18.72
C LEU A 94 5.57 -9.07 17.87
N MET A 95 5.69 -8.70 16.58
CA MET A 95 4.59 -8.67 15.64
C MET A 95 4.87 -9.60 14.48
N LEU A 96 3.85 -10.32 14.05
CA LEU A 96 3.88 -11.18 12.87
C LEU A 96 2.66 -10.86 12.03
N ASP A 97 2.87 -10.62 10.73
CA ASP A 97 1.82 -10.32 9.77
C ASP A 97 1.93 -11.22 8.54
N PHE A 98 0.78 -11.68 8.05
CA PHE A 98 0.65 -12.49 6.85
C PHE A 98 -0.47 -11.93 5.98
N MET A 99 -0.25 -11.88 4.68
CA MET A 99 -1.27 -11.54 3.69
C MET A 99 -1.14 -12.46 2.49
N MET A 100 -2.28 -12.87 1.95
CA MET A 100 -2.37 -13.68 0.74
C MET A 100 -3.43 -13.09 -0.20
N ARG A 101 -3.12 -13.05 -1.52
CA ARG A 101 -4.04 -12.70 -2.60
C ARG A 101 -3.89 -13.70 -3.73
N SER A 102 -4.97 -14.34 -4.14
CA SER A 102 -4.95 -15.38 -5.16
C SER A 102 -5.18 -14.79 -6.56
N TRP A 103 -4.11 -14.46 -7.26
CA TRP A 103 -4.13 -13.87 -8.61
C TRP A 103 -4.10 -14.90 -9.76
N ASP A 104 -4.16 -16.19 -9.44
CA ASP A 104 -3.81 -17.29 -10.36
C ASP A 104 -4.64 -17.35 -11.67
N GLU A 105 -5.80 -16.70 -11.71
CA GLU A 105 -6.73 -16.85 -12.84
C GLU A 105 -6.89 -15.58 -13.71
N ASN A 106 -6.06 -14.54 -13.53
CA ASN A 106 -6.42 -13.20 -14.03
C ASN A 106 -5.45 -12.56 -15.04
N ILE A 107 -4.56 -13.32 -15.65
CA ILE A 107 -3.49 -12.82 -16.54
C ILE A 107 -4.02 -12.00 -17.72
N GLU A 108 -5.04 -12.47 -18.41
CA GLU A 108 -5.53 -11.84 -19.63
C GLU A 108 -6.03 -10.40 -19.40
N ASN A 109 -6.57 -10.14 -18.23
CA ASN A 109 -7.12 -8.84 -17.89
C ASN A 109 -6.06 -7.84 -17.40
N ILE A 110 -4.99 -8.32 -16.75
CA ILE A 110 -3.92 -7.46 -16.22
C ILE A 110 -2.92 -7.09 -17.29
N ALA A 111 -2.46 -8.05 -18.09
CA ALA A 111 -1.48 -7.85 -19.14
C ALA A 111 -1.91 -6.76 -20.15
N GLY A 112 -3.18 -6.73 -20.52
CA GLY A 112 -3.69 -5.69 -21.42
C GLY A 112 -3.81 -4.29 -20.79
N SER A 113 -3.80 -4.14 -19.46
CA SER A 113 -4.05 -2.84 -18.80
C SER A 113 -2.81 -2.03 -18.45
N TRP A 114 -1.66 -2.69 -18.27
CA TRP A 114 -0.45 -2.04 -17.75
C TRP A 114 0.75 -2.12 -18.70
N ASN A 115 0.56 -2.40 -19.98
CA ASN A 115 1.64 -2.72 -20.90
C ASN A 115 2.54 -3.89 -20.45
N ILE A 116 1.99 -4.77 -19.62
CA ILE A 116 2.67 -5.99 -19.19
C ILE A 116 2.65 -6.96 -20.38
N PRO A 117 3.77 -7.61 -20.72
CA PRO A 117 3.80 -8.60 -21.79
C PRO A 117 2.75 -9.69 -21.59
N SER A 118 2.08 -10.09 -22.64
CA SER A 118 1.05 -11.16 -22.62
C SER A 118 1.60 -12.52 -22.16
N SER A 119 2.92 -12.68 -22.18
CA SER A 119 3.63 -13.86 -21.65
C SER A 119 3.80 -13.88 -20.14
N THR A 120 3.49 -12.77 -19.45
CA THR A 120 3.63 -12.67 -17.99
C THR A 120 2.60 -13.58 -17.32
N LYS A 121 3.06 -14.49 -16.49
CA LYS A 121 2.20 -15.36 -15.67
C LYS A 121 2.00 -14.74 -14.30
N THR A 122 0.80 -14.88 -13.77
CA THR A 122 0.50 -14.47 -12.39
C THR A 122 0.57 -15.66 -11.43
N GLN A 123 0.72 -15.36 -10.16
CA GLN A 123 0.74 -16.33 -9.07
C GLN A 123 0.03 -15.75 -7.84
N THR A 124 -0.24 -16.59 -6.87
CA THR A 124 -0.72 -16.13 -5.57
C THR A 124 0.33 -15.22 -4.93
N GLU A 125 -0.07 -14.01 -4.62
CA GLU A 125 0.75 -13.07 -3.87
C GLU A 125 0.74 -13.47 -2.40
N PHE A 126 1.93 -13.51 -1.81
CA PHE A 126 2.12 -13.78 -0.40
C PHE A 126 3.03 -12.74 0.24
N LEU A 127 2.67 -12.27 1.44
CA LEU A 127 3.51 -11.37 2.22
C LEU A 127 3.61 -11.91 3.64
N ALA A 128 4.82 -12.04 4.14
CA ALA A 128 5.11 -12.32 5.53
C ALA A 128 5.99 -11.20 6.09
N ALA A 129 5.66 -10.71 7.28
CA ALA A 129 6.45 -9.70 7.95
C ALA A 129 6.63 -10.07 9.44
N ILE A 130 7.79 -9.71 9.96
CA ILE A 130 8.11 -9.78 11.39
C ILE A 130 8.54 -8.41 11.86
N GLY A 131 8.03 -7.99 13.01
CA GLY A 131 8.35 -6.73 13.62
C GLY A 131 8.67 -6.87 15.10
N TYR A 132 9.61 -6.07 15.57
CA TYR A 132 9.90 -5.90 16.97
C TYR A 132 9.75 -4.41 17.32
N GLN A 133 9.07 -4.13 18.41
CA GLN A 133 8.88 -2.78 18.93
C GLN A 133 9.23 -2.73 20.41
N LYS A 134 10.02 -1.72 20.76
CA LYS A 134 10.22 -1.31 22.14
C LYS A 134 9.51 0.02 22.36
N ASP A 135 8.49 0.02 23.20
CA ASP A 135 7.77 1.24 23.56
C ASP A 135 8.61 2.14 24.44
N GLY A 136 8.46 3.44 24.27
CA GLY A 136 9.02 4.43 25.17
C GLY A 136 8.26 4.53 26.48
N SER A 137 8.95 4.96 27.54
CA SER A 137 8.31 5.27 28.81
C SER A 137 7.25 6.37 28.65
N LYS A 138 6.09 6.18 29.28
CA LYS A 138 5.00 7.17 29.34
C LYS A 138 5.24 8.23 30.42
N ALA A 139 6.21 8.01 31.31
CA ALA A 139 6.51 8.93 32.39
C ALA A 139 7.22 10.18 31.86
N PHE A 140 6.60 11.34 32.03
CA PHE A 140 7.11 12.61 31.51
C PHE A 140 8.46 13.02 32.12
N TYR A 141 8.73 12.62 33.35
CA TYR A 141 9.96 12.92 34.09
C TYR A 141 11.12 11.98 33.72
N ASP A 142 10.89 10.93 32.94
CA ASP A 142 11.96 10.07 32.47
C ASP A 142 12.83 10.79 31.45
N LYS A 143 14.11 10.37 31.40
CA LYS A 143 15.07 10.87 30.41
C LYS A 143 14.50 10.69 28.99
N TYR A 144 14.74 11.65 28.12
CA TYR A 144 14.19 11.67 26.75
C TYR A 144 14.42 10.36 26.00
N LEU A 145 15.63 9.78 26.06
CA LEU A 145 15.97 8.51 25.42
C LEU A 145 15.12 7.33 25.91
N LYS A 146 14.70 7.32 27.19
CA LYS A 146 13.79 6.29 27.72
C LYS A 146 12.37 6.42 27.18
N ARG A 147 11.99 7.61 26.76
CA ARG A 147 10.68 7.92 26.20
C ARG A 147 10.60 7.65 24.69
N MET A 148 11.73 7.47 24.03
CA MET A 148 11.78 7.14 22.60
C MET A 148 11.30 5.71 22.38
N GLN A 149 10.61 5.53 21.25
CA GLN A 149 10.18 4.23 20.75
C GLN A 149 11.13 3.73 19.67
N PHE A 150 11.46 2.44 19.68
CA PHE A 150 12.30 1.82 18.67
C PHE A 150 11.56 0.69 17.98
N ARG A 151 11.71 0.59 16.66
CA ARG A 151 11.07 -0.42 15.82
C ARG A 151 12.08 -1.03 14.87
N LEU A 152 12.02 -2.36 14.73
CA LEU A 152 12.75 -3.12 13.74
C LEU A 152 11.74 -3.97 12.98
N GLY A 153 11.94 -4.16 11.69
CA GLY A 153 11.08 -5.02 10.89
C GLY A 153 11.83 -5.66 9.74
N ALA A 154 11.34 -6.80 9.32
CA ALA A 154 11.77 -7.45 8.09
C ALA A 154 10.53 -8.03 7.41
N TRP A 155 10.57 -8.09 6.09
CA TRP A 155 9.48 -8.66 5.30
C TRP A 155 10.03 -9.48 4.14
N TYR A 156 9.19 -10.41 3.72
CA TYR A 156 9.32 -11.16 2.48
C TYR A 156 8.00 -11.11 1.74
N ARG A 157 8.03 -10.93 0.42
CA ARG A 157 6.85 -10.87 -0.43
C ARG A 157 7.11 -11.60 -1.74
N ASP A 158 6.28 -12.59 -2.05
CA ASP A 158 6.12 -13.06 -3.41
C ASP A 158 5.07 -12.19 -4.10
N TRP A 159 5.46 -11.58 -5.21
CA TRP A 159 4.56 -10.72 -5.96
C TRP A 159 3.55 -11.55 -6.75
N TYR A 160 2.46 -10.89 -7.16
CA TYR A 160 1.48 -11.50 -8.06
C TYR A 160 2.04 -11.83 -9.45
N ILE A 161 3.16 -11.28 -9.85
CA ILE A 161 3.91 -11.64 -11.06
C ILE A 161 4.79 -12.83 -10.72
N LYS A 162 4.68 -13.90 -11.52
CA LYS A 162 5.45 -15.11 -11.30
C LYS A 162 6.95 -14.84 -11.34
N ASP A 163 7.70 -15.52 -10.47
CA ASP A 163 9.16 -15.44 -10.34
C ASP A 163 9.68 -14.07 -9.89
N VAL A 164 8.81 -13.20 -9.31
CA VAL A 164 9.19 -11.92 -8.71
C VAL A 164 9.02 -12.01 -7.20
N SER A 165 10.12 -11.85 -6.47
CA SER A 165 10.15 -11.79 -5.01
C SER A 165 10.76 -10.49 -4.51
N GLU A 166 10.39 -10.09 -3.31
CA GLU A 166 10.89 -8.90 -2.63
C GLU A 166 11.16 -9.23 -1.17
N TYR A 167 12.29 -8.77 -0.68
CA TYR A 167 12.60 -8.85 0.75
C TYR A 167 13.29 -7.57 1.22
N GLY A 168 13.10 -7.25 2.49
CA GLY A 168 13.68 -6.03 3.02
C GLY A 168 13.62 -5.95 4.54
N ALA A 169 14.20 -4.87 5.03
CA ALA A 169 14.22 -4.55 6.44
C ALA A 169 13.93 -3.07 6.69
N SER A 170 13.45 -2.77 7.89
CA SER A 170 13.16 -1.41 8.32
C SER A 170 13.65 -1.15 9.73
N LEU A 171 14.05 0.09 9.98
CA LEU A 171 14.42 0.62 11.29
C LEU A 171 13.61 1.89 11.54
N GLY A 172 12.95 2.00 12.69
CA GLY A 172 12.15 3.16 13.06
C GLY A 172 12.46 3.68 14.45
N VAL A 173 12.35 5.01 14.60
CA VAL A 173 12.46 5.71 15.87
C VAL A 173 11.29 6.66 16.03
N GLY A 174 10.57 6.51 17.15
CA GLY A 174 9.51 7.41 17.56
C GLY A 174 10.03 8.42 18.58
N LEU A 175 9.94 9.70 18.24
CA LEU A 175 10.40 10.84 19.05
C LEU A 175 9.19 11.51 19.71
N PRO A 176 9.03 11.40 21.05
CA PRO A 176 7.91 12.04 21.73
C PRO A 176 8.07 13.56 21.74
N LEU A 177 7.05 14.28 21.27
CA LEU A 177 6.96 15.73 21.31
C LEU A 177 6.04 16.17 22.46
N GLY A 178 6.62 16.71 23.53
CA GLY A 178 5.86 17.23 24.68
C GLY A 178 5.17 16.15 25.53
N ALA A 179 4.20 16.59 26.33
CA ALA A 179 3.55 15.77 27.37
C ALA A 179 2.26 15.04 26.88
N ARG A 180 1.72 15.37 25.73
CA ARG A 180 0.37 14.96 25.31
C ARG A 180 0.31 13.79 24.33
N GLY A 181 1.36 12.97 24.23
CA GLY A 181 1.36 11.81 23.34
C GLY A 181 1.55 12.15 21.86
N THR A 182 1.94 13.36 21.53
CA THR A 182 2.38 13.70 20.17
C THR A 182 3.74 13.08 19.91
N MET A 183 3.91 12.47 18.73
CA MET A 183 5.12 11.75 18.35
C MET A 183 5.49 12.06 16.91
N VAL A 184 6.78 12.20 16.64
CA VAL A 184 7.34 12.19 15.31
C VAL A 184 8.01 10.83 15.11
N ASP A 185 7.56 10.08 14.12
CA ASP A 185 8.16 8.82 13.74
C ASP A 185 9.03 9.01 12.51
N VAL A 186 10.27 8.54 12.58
CA VAL A 186 11.21 8.46 11.47
C VAL A 186 11.49 7.01 11.22
N ALA A 187 11.26 6.53 10.00
CA ALA A 187 11.58 5.17 9.61
C ALA A 187 12.44 5.15 8.34
N LEU A 188 13.45 4.32 8.36
CA LEU A 188 14.28 3.95 7.22
C LEU A 188 13.88 2.56 6.78
N GLN A 189 13.77 2.33 5.48
CA GLN A 189 13.52 1.01 4.93
C GLN A 189 14.38 0.78 3.71
N GLY A 190 14.80 -0.46 3.49
CA GLY A 190 15.54 -0.86 2.30
C GLY A 190 15.30 -2.31 2.00
N GLY A 191 15.41 -2.67 0.73
CA GLY A 191 15.17 -4.02 0.28
C GLY A 191 15.64 -4.26 -1.13
N MET A 192 15.47 -5.49 -1.56
CA MET A 192 15.78 -5.95 -2.91
C MET A 192 14.56 -6.62 -3.49
N ARG A 193 14.36 -6.43 -4.79
CA ARG A 193 13.36 -7.12 -5.59
C ARG A 193 14.07 -7.82 -6.71
N GLU A 194 13.82 -9.10 -6.84
CA GLU A 194 14.45 -9.98 -7.80
C GLU A 194 13.40 -10.55 -8.75
N ALA A 195 13.72 -10.59 -10.03
CA ALA A 195 12.89 -11.20 -11.06
C ALA A 195 13.70 -12.28 -11.78
N SER A 196 13.65 -13.50 -11.29
CA SER A 196 14.47 -14.62 -11.78
C SER A 196 14.25 -14.93 -13.27
N SER A 197 13.05 -14.65 -13.81
CA SER A 197 12.72 -14.89 -15.23
C SER A 197 13.24 -13.80 -16.18
N ALA A 198 13.63 -12.63 -15.67
CA ALA A 198 14.02 -11.47 -16.46
C ALA A 198 15.47 -11.03 -16.20
N GLU A 199 16.24 -11.75 -15.37
CA GLU A 199 17.60 -11.37 -14.95
C GLU A 199 17.67 -9.90 -14.47
N TRP A 200 16.61 -9.49 -13.72
CA TRP A 200 16.45 -8.10 -13.28
C TRP A 200 16.38 -8.02 -11.77
N ASP A 201 17.25 -7.18 -11.20
CA ASP A 201 17.31 -6.90 -9.78
C ASP A 201 17.13 -5.41 -9.52
N GLU A 202 16.34 -5.07 -8.53
CA GLU A 202 16.13 -3.71 -8.08
C GLU A 202 16.43 -3.59 -6.58
N THR A 203 17.32 -2.67 -6.23
CA THR A 203 17.53 -2.28 -4.85
C THR A 203 16.82 -0.97 -4.58
N PHE A 204 16.03 -0.90 -3.52
CA PHE A 204 15.32 0.31 -3.15
C PHE A 204 15.63 0.74 -1.71
N PHE A 205 15.52 2.03 -1.49
CA PHE A 205 15.68 2.66 -0.19
C PHE A 205 14.59 3.73 -0.01
N GLY A 206 14.06 3.85 1.21
CA GLY A 206 13.01 4.80 1.53
C GLY A 206 13.13 5.38 2.93
N ILE A 207 12.71 6.64 3.07
CA ILE A 207 12.56 7.33 4.35
C ILE A 207 11.10 7.70 4.51
N ARG A 208 10.53 7.40 5.69
CA ARG A 208 9.18 7.78 6.05
C ARG A 208 9.18 8.67 7.28
N LEU A 209 8.46 9.78 7.21
CA LEU A 209 8.20 10.66 8.33
C LEU A 209 6.70 10.63 8.62
N THR A 210 6.32 10.43 9.89
CA THR A 210 4.93 10.42 10.32
C THR A 210 4.79 11.30 11.57
N LEU A 211 3.82 12.21 11.57
CA LEU A 211 3.45 13.00 12.73
C LEU A 211 2.14 12.45 13.30
N THR A 212 2.19 11.94 14.52
CA THR A 212 1.01 11.48 15.25
C THR A 212 0.72 12.46 16.38
N GLY A 213 -0.51 12.99 16.42
CA GLY A 213 -0.95 13.91 17.46
C GLY A 213 -2.26 13.46 18.07
N VAL A 214 -2.39 13.58 19.39
CA VAL A 214 -3.65 13.41 20.11
C VAL A 214 -4.26 14.81 20.31
N GLY A 215 -5.15 15.22 19.42
CA GLY A 215 -5.95 16.44 19.53
C GLY A 215 -7.35 16.14 20.04
N SER A 216 -7.79 16.80 21.10
CA SER A 216 -9.21 16.80 21.49
C SER A 216 -9.94 17.82 20.61
N TRP A 217 -10.48 17.39 19.49
CA TRP A 217 -11.36 18.22 18.67
C TRP A 217 -12.70 18.36 19.40
N GLY A 218 -13.12 19.59 19.69
CA GLY A 218 -14.47 19.88 20.16
C GLY A 218 -14.70 19.98 21.67
N LYS A 219 -13.69 20.04 22.52
CA LYS A 219 -13.88 20.51 23.90
C LYS A 219 -13.77 22.03 23.96
N THR A 220 -14.84 22.71 23.71
CA THR A 220 -15.03 24.07 24.23
C THR A 220 -15.03 24.01 25.75
N ASN A 221 -13.98 24.53 26.39
CA ASN A 221 -14.01 24.84 27.82
C ASN A 221 -15.06 25.94 28.07
N ASN A 222 -16.30 25.56 28.30
CA ASN A 222 -17.23 26.42 29.00
C ASN A 222 -16.92 26.34 30.49
N SER A 223 -15.86 26.99 30.91
CA SER A 223 -15.70 27.39 32.32
C SER A 223 -16.45 28.68 32.50
N ARG A 224 -17.64 28.58 33.06
CA ARG A 224 -18.28 29.64 33.87
C ARG A 224 -18.14 29.28 35.30
#